data_a4a8ebe3ccdeac8b526fad1e6f466fb0
#
_entry.id   a4a8ebe3ccdeac8b526fad1e6f466fb0
#
_cell.length_a   1.000
_cell.length_b   1.000
_cell.length_c   1.000
_cell.angle_alpha   90.00
_cell.angle_beta   90.00
_cell.angle_gamma   90.00
#
_symmetry.space_group_name_H-M   'P 1'
#
loop_
_entity.id
_entity.type
_entity.pdbx_description
1 polymer ?
#
loop_
_entity_poly.entity_id
_entity_poly.type
_entity_poly.pdbx_seq_one_letter_code
_entity_poly.pdbx_strand_id
1 'polypeptide(L)'
;MNLKTQRLELIPLLPYQLRAWVEDRNALERELDCTYQAEPLEGVFLEIVKGQLAITEQHPEEYLWHSFWFLVRQSDRVVVGSADFKDVPDARQEVEIGYGLGKAFEHQGYMTEAVQAMCDWALAQENVAHILAETERDGWASQRILQRCGFREDKRGETIWWKL
;
A
#
# COMPACT_ATOMS: atom_id res chain seq x y z
N MET A 1 -9.41 4.82 -10.86
CA MET A 1 -8.87 3.51 -11.27
C MET A 1 -8.77 2.63 -10.03
N ASN A 2 -9.44 1.49 -10.02
CA ASN A 2 -9.39 0.54 -8.92
C ASN A 2 -8.94 -0.81 -9.44
N LEU A 3 -8.25 -1.58 -8.59
CA LEU A 3 -7.89 -2.96 -8.90
C LEU A 3 -8.81 -3.89 -8.13
N LYS A 4 -9.25 -4.96 -8.75
CA LYS A 4 -10.04 -5.99 -8.07
C LYS A 4 -9.26 -7.30 -8.04
N THR A 5 -9.29 -7.95 -6.89
CA THR A 5 -8.74 -9.28 -6.69
C THR A 5 -9.88 -10.23 -6.34
N GLN A 6 -9.57 -11.46 -5.97
CA GLN A 6 -10.60 -12.42 -5.60
C GLN A 6 -11.48 -11.93 -4.45
N ARG A 7 -10.88 -11.30 -3.41
CA ARG A 7 -11.59 -10.89 -2.19
C ARG A 7 -11.55 -9.39 -1.93
N LEU A 8 -10.69 -8.63 -2.62
CA LEU A 8 -10.42 -7.23 -2.32
C LEU A 8 -10.71 -6.33 -3.51
N GLU A 9 -11.03 -5.07 -3.19
CA GLU A 9 -10.96 -3.95 -4.11
C GLU A 9 -9.86 -3.02 -3.58
N LEU A 10 -8.89 -2.71 -4.42
CA LEU A 10 -7.78 -1.83 -4.08
C LEU A 10 -8.08 -0.46 -4.65
N ILE A 11 -8.26 0.52 -3.76
CA ILE A 11 -8.69 1.88 -4.14
C ILE A 11 -7.57 2.86 -3.90
N PRO A 12 -6.88 3.35 -4.95
CA PRO A 12 -5.91 4.42 -4.77
C PRO A 12 -6.65 5.72 -4.43
N LEU A 13 -6.35 6.29 -3.26
CA LEU A 13 -7.03 7.48 -2.80
C LEU A 13 -6.60 8.70 -3.63
N LEU A 14 -7.57 9.43 -4.17
CA LEU A 14 -7.33 10.73 -4.80
C LEU A 14 -6.79 11.72 -3.75
N PRO A 15 -6.11 12.80 -4.15
CA PRO A 15 -5.54 13.73 -3.17
C PRO A 15 -6.53 14.20 -2.11
N TYR A 16 -7.75 14.58 -2.49
CA TYR A 16 -8.75 15.04 -1.52
C TYR A 16 -9.25 13.90 -0.62
N GLN A 17 -9.26 12.66 -1.13
CA GLN A 17 -9.63 11.47 -0.33
C GLN A 17 -8.54 11.15 0.69
N LEU A 18 -7.28 11.26 0.30
CA LEU A 18 -6.15 11.06 1.21
C LEU A 18 -6.20 12.09 2.35
N ARG A 19 -6.50 13.36 2.02
CA ARG A 19 -6.70 14.41 3.03
C ARG A 19 -7.87 14.07 3.94
N ALA A 20 -8.99 13.57 3.40
CA ALA A 20 -10.13 13.19 4.20
C ALA A 20 -9.80 12.05 5.17
N TRP A 21 -8.98 11.10 4.77
CA TRP A 21 -8.52 10.05 5.69
C TRP A 21 -7.86 10.63 6.93
N VAL A 22 -7.07 11.69 6.77
CA VAL A 22 -6.37 12.35 7.88
C VAL A 22 -7.32 13.24 8.69
N GLU A 23 -8.19 13.99 8.03
CA GLU A 23 -8.96 15.09 8.65
C GLU A 23 -10.42 14.78 8.94
N ASP A 24 -11.06 13.93 8.13
CA ASP A 24 -12.49 13.61 8.25
C ASP A 24 -12.75 12.21 7.69
N ARG A 25 -12.31 11.21 8.43
CA ARG A 25 -12.46 9.81 8.02
C ARG A 25 -13.90 9.42 7.76
N ASN A 26 -14.84 9.94 8.54
CA ASN A 26 -16.26 9.61 8.37
C ASN A 26 -16.79 10.04 7.00
N ALA A 27 -16.34 11.20 6.50
CA ALA A 27 -16.70 11.65 5.15
C ALA A 27 -16.16 10.70 4.08
N LEU A 28 -14.91 10.24 4.24
CA LEU A 28 -14.30 9.29 3.32
C LEU A 28 -15.03 7.95 3.32
N GLU A 29 -15.40 7.46 4.50
CA GLU A 29 -16.16 6.21 4.61
C GLU A 29 -17.51 6.31 3.90
N ARG A 30 -18.20 7.45 4.03
CA ARG A 30 -19.45 7.68 3.31
C ARG A 30 -19.26 7.72 1.80
N GLU A 31 -18.22 8.43 1.35
CA GLU A 31 -17.96 8.57 -0.09
C GLU A 31 -17.62 7.24 -0.73
N LEU A 32 -16.80 6.43 -0.09
CA LEU A 32 -16.36 5.15 -0.62
C LEU A 32 -17.29 3.98 -0.27
N ASP A 33 -18.33 4.24 0.54
CA ASP A 33 -19.23 3.22 1.06
C ASP A 33 -18.43 2.08 1.69
N CYS A 34 -17.65 2.41 2.72
CA CYS A 34 -16.80 1.45 3.41
C CYS A 34 -16.71 1.76 4.90
N THR A 35 -16.21 0.80 5.68
CA THR A 35 -15.95 0.95 7.10
C THR A 35 -14.47 0.71 7.38
N TYR A 36 -13.79 1.70 7.94
CA TYR A 36 -12.36 1.60 8.23
C TYR A 36 -12.13 0.81 9.52
N GLN A 37 -11.49 -0.35 9.40
CA GLN A 37 -11.09 -1.20 10.53
C GLN A 37 -9.64 -1.61 10.43
N ALA A 38 -8.86 -0.95 9.59
CA ALA A 38 -7.45 -1.19 9.42
C ALA A 38 -6.62 -0.57 10.56
N GLU A 39 -5.34 -0.46 10.37
CA GLU A 39 -4.42 0.10 11.36
C GLU A 39 -4.85 1.52 11.75
N PRO A 40 -4.95 1.82 13.07
CA PRO A 40 -5.30 3.17 13.53
C PRO A 40 -4.32 4.22 12.99
N LEU A 41 -4.86 5.33 12.49
CA LEU A 41 -4.06 6.43 11.95
C LEU A 41 -3.58 7.33 13.10
N GLU A 42 -2.49 6.92 13.73
CA GLU A 42 -1.91 7.62 14.88
C GLU A 42 -0.40 7.41 14.92
N GLY A 43 0.31 8.19 15.72
CA GLY A 43 1.75 8.07 15.93
C GLY A 43 2.55 8.15 14.64
N VAL A 44 3.52 7.25 14.49
CA VAL A 44 4.43 7.22 13.33
C VAL A 44 3.66 7.01 12.02
N PHE A 45 2.65 6.15 12.02
CA PHE A 45 1.85 5.90 10.82
C PHE A 45 1.14 7.17 10.34
N LEU A 46 0.57 7.94 11.27
CA LEU A 46 -0.06 9.23 10.93
C LEU A 46 0.95 10.18 10.30
N GLU A 47 2.16 10.26 10.84
CA GLU A 47 3.19 11.15 10.29
C GLU A 47 3.63 10.72 8.89
N ILE A 48 3.73 9.41 8.65
CA ILE A 48 4.02 8.87 7.31
C ILE A 48 2.94 9.26 6.32
N VAL A 49 1.67 9.09 6.69
CA VAL A 49 0.53 9.42 5.82
C VAL A 49 0.48 10.92 5.54
N LYS A 50 0.71 11.77 6.55
CA LYS A 50 0.79 13.22 6.37
C LYS A 50 1.90 13.62 5.41
N GLY A 51 3.05 12.96 5.49
CA GLY A 51 4.17 13.21 4.57
C GLY A 51 3.79 12.88 3.13
N GLN A 52 3.14 11.74 2.91
CA GLN A 52 2.67 11.35 1.57
C GLN A 52 1.54 12.25 1.08
N LEU A 53 0.67 12.73 1.98
CA LEU A 53 -0.38 13.69 1.65
C LEU A 53 0.22 14.97 1.07
N ALA A 54 1.25 15.53 1.73
CA ALA A 54 1.90 16.74 1.26
C ALA A 54 2.47 16.56 -0.15
N ILE A 55 3.13 15.45 -0.42
CA ILE A 55 3.71 15.14 -1.74
C ILE A 55 2.60 14.93 -2.77
N THR A 56 1.56 14.18 -2.42
CA THR A 56 0.43 13.89 -3.30
C THR A 56 -0.29 15.18 -3.73
N GLU A 57 -0.44 16.14 -2.81
CA GLU A 57 -1.08 17.43 -3.12
C GLU A 57 -0.21 18.31 -4.00
N GLN A 58 1.11 18.20 -3.90
CA GLN A 58 2.05 18.93 -4.75
C GLN A 58 2.14 18.31 -6.16
N HIS A 59 1.91 17.01 -6.28
CA HIS A 59 2.01 16.26 -7.53
C HIS A 59 0.76 15.41 -7.76
N PRO A 60 -0.43 16.02 -7.91
CA PRO A 60 -1.67 15.27 -7.98
C PRO A 60 -1.78 14.37 -9.21
N GLU A 61 -1.07 14.67 -10.29
CA GLU A 61 -1.01 13.86 -11.50
C GLU A 61 -0.25 12.54 -11.29
N GLU A 62 0.56 12.47 -10.23
CA GLU A 62 1.34 11.28 -9.88
C GLU A 62 0.79 10.56 -8.64
N TYR A 63 -0.47 10.78 -8.30
CA TYR A 63 -1.05 10.29 -7.04
C TYR A 63 -0.99 8.77 -6.89
N LEU A 64 -0.98 8.02 -7.99
CA LEU A 64 -0.87 6.55 -7.94
C LEU A 64 0.44 6.09 -7.30
N TRP A 65 1.49 6.92 -7.38
CA TRP A 65 2.82 6.61 -6.86
C TRP A 65 3.09 7.22 -5.48
N HIS A 66 2.24 8.13 -5.00
CA HIS A 66 2.45 8.83 -3.73
C HIS A 66 1.36 8.55 -2.71
N SER A 67 0.13 8.36 -3.17
CA SER A 67 -1.02 8.17 -2.28
C SER A 67 -1.08 6.75 -1.71
N PHE A 68 -1.88 6.60 -0.67
CA PHE A 68 -2.20 5.28 -0.13
C PHE A 68 -3.37 4.66 -0.89
N TRP A 69 -3.34 3.35 -1.01
CA TRP A 69 -4.40 2.53 -1.59
C TRP A 69 -5.12 1.81 -0.45
N PHE A 70 -6.43 2.00 -0.35
CA PHE A 70 -7.23 1.24 0.61
C PHE A 70 -7.45 -0.17 0.09
N LEU A 71 -7.34 -1.14 1.00
CA LEU A 71 -7.63 -2.54 0.72
C LEU A 71 -9.02 -2.83 1.28
N VAL A 72 -10.03 -2.87 0.42
CA VAL A 72 -11.43 -3.01 0.82
C VAL A 72 -11.88 -4.44 0.56
N ARG A 73 -12.33 -5.13 1.61
CA ARG A 73 -12.89 -6.48 1.46
C ARG A 73 -14.23 -6.38 0.75
N GLN A 74 -14.37 -7.09 -0.38
CA GLN A 74 -15.54 -6.94 -1.24
C GLN A 74 -16.84 -7.42 -0.58
N SER A 75 -16.77 -8.44 0.30
CA SER A 75 -17.95 -9.06 0.88
C SER A 75 -18.75 -8.13 1.81
N ASP A 76 -18.09 -7.22 2.51
CA ASP A 76 -18.72 -6.34 3.51
C ASP A 76 -18.23 -4.90 3.46
N ARG A 77 -17.39 -4.55 2.50
CA ARG A 77 -16.84 -3.21 2.32
C ARG A 77 -16.03 -2.71 3.54
N VAL A 78 -15.38 -3.63 4.24
CA VAL A 78 -14.47 -3.27 5.34
C VAL A 78 -13.07 -3.01 4.79
N VAL A 79 -12.50 -1.86 5.17
CA VAL A 79 -11.10 -1.54 4.86
C VAL A 79 -10.23 -2.33 5.83
N VAL A 80 -9.53 -3.34 5.33
CA VAL A 80 -8.72 -4.25 6.14
C VAL A 80 -7.26 -3.83 6.25
N GLY A 81 -6.81 -2.97 5.36
CA GLY A 81 -5.42 -2.50 5.34
C GLY A 81 -5.20 -1.41 4.31
N SER A 82 -3.95 -1.04 4.15
CA SER A 82 -3.51 -0.09 3.14
C SER A 82 -2.15 -0.49 2.58
N ALA A 83 -1.84 0.02 1.40
CA ALA A 83 -0.55 -0.16 0.76
C ALA A 83 -0.21 1.11 -0.01
N ASP A 84 1.05 1.30 -0.33
CA ASP A 84 1.49 2.47 -1.11
C ASP A 84 2.75 2.16 -1.89
N PHE A 85 2.97 2.92 -2.95
CA PHE A 85 4.30 3.11 -3.51
C PHE A 85 4.85 4.38 -2.86
N LYS A 86 6.13 4.39 -2.52
CA LYS A 86 6.68 5.48 -1.70
C LYS A 86 7.11 6.69 -2.53
N ASP A 87 7.29 6.48 -3.84
CA ASP A 87 7.70 7.53 -4.77
C ASP A 87 7.47 7.04 -6.20
N VAL A 88 7.61 7.96 -7.16
CA VAL A 88 7.64 7.61 -8.58
C VAL A 88 8.81 6.67 -8.87
N PRO A 89 8.73 5.86 -9.93
CA PRO A 89 9.88 5.05 -10.36
C PRO A 89 11.12 5.92 -10.57
N ASP A 90 12.27 5.45 -10.09
CA ASP A 90 13.53 6.19 -10.16
C ASP A 90 14.25 5.98 -11.51
N ALA A 91 15.47 6.51 -11.61
CA ALA A 91 16.27 6.41 -12.82
C ALA A 91 16.66 4.96 -13.19
N ARG A 92 16.57 4.05 -12.23
CA ARG A 92 16.79 2.60 -12.45
C ARG A 92 15.50 1.87 -12.78
N GLN A 93 14.39 2.60 -12.91
CA GLN A 93 13.06 2.03 -13.09
C GLN A 93 12.64 1.13 -11.92
N GLU A 94 13.01 1.53 -10.71
CA GLU A 94 12.69 0.83 -9.47
C GLU A 94 11.71 1.65 -8.65
N VAL A 95 10.77 0.97 -7.98
CA VAL A 95 9.79 1.59 -7.08
C VAL A 95 9.68 0.74 -5.83
N GLU A 96 9.52 1.40 -4.68
CA GLU A 96 9.34 0.71 -3.40
C GLU A 96 7.88 0.60 -3.04
N ILE A 97 7.45 -0.58 -2.56
CA ILE A 97 6.11 -0.83 -2.04
C ILE A 97 6.14 -0.96 -0.51
N GLY A 98 5.14 -0.36 0.14
CA GLY A 98 4.89 -0.52 1.56
C GLY A 98 3.46 -0.94 1.81
N TYR A 99 3.18 -1.55 2.97
CA TYR A 99 1.84 -2.06 3.28
C TYR A 99 1.66 -2.32 4.77
N GLY A 100 0.40 -2.37 5.20
CA GLY A 100 0.02 -2.73 6.56
C GLY A 100 -1.42 -3.20 6.65
N LEU A 101 -1.68 -4.15 7.55
CA LEU A 101 -3.02 -4.68 7.83
C LEU A 101 -3.47 -4.29 9.24
N GLY A 102 -4.78 -4.19 9.41
CA GLY A 102 -5.36 -4.23 10.75
C GLY A 102 -5.09 -5.60 11.39
N LYS A 103 -4.81 -5.62 12.69
CA LYS A 103 -4.43 -6.86 13.39
C LYS A 103 -5.47 -7.97 13.26
N ALA A 104 -6.75 -7.62 13.24
CA ALA A 104 -7.83 -8.59 13.12
C ALA A 104 -7.84 -9.33 11.78
N PHE A 105 -7.12 -8.83 10.78
CA PHE A 105 -7.14 -9.37 9.43
C PHE A 105 -5.85 -10.08 9.03
N GLU A 106 -4.90 -10.18 9.95
CA GLU A 106 -3.63 -10.87 9.71
C GLU A 106 -3.84 -12.38 9.54
N HIS A 107 -2.90 -13.03 8.88
CA HIS A 107 -2.84 -14.49 8.69
C HIS A 107 -4.01 -15.08 7.86
N GLN A 108 -4.64 -14.25 7.02
CA GLN A 108 -5.74 -14.68 6.16
C GLN A 108 -5.42 -14.57 4.66
N GLY A 109 -4.19 -14.16 4.32
CA GLY A 109 -3.74 -14.06 2.94
C GLY A 109 -4.12 -12.77 2.24
N TYR A 110 -4.76 -11.82 2.90
CA TYR A 110 -5.18 -10.56 2.26
C TYR A 110 -4.01 -9.76 1.73
N MET A 111 -2.93 -9.62 2.49
CA MET A 111 -1.81 -8.79 2.04
C MET A 111 -1.05 -9.44 0.89
N THR A 112 -0.89 -10.76 0.89
CA THR A 112 -0.31 -11.47 -0.26
C THR A 112 -1.11 -11.19 -1.53
N GLU A 113 -2.43 -11.26 -1.43
CA GLU A 113 -3.34 -10.98 -2.54
C GLU A 113 -3.22 -9.53 -3.02
N ALA A 114 -3.15 -8.57 -2.11
CA ALA A 114 -3.05 -7.14 -2.43
C ALA A 114 -1.69 -6.80 -3.05
N VAL A 115 -0.59 -7.25 -2.45
CA VAL A 115 0.76 -6.98 -2.95
C VAL A 115 0.94 -7.57 -4.34
N GLN A 116 0.46 -8.80 -4.56
CA GLN A 116 0.53 -9.42 -5.88
C GLN A 116 -0.17 -8.56 -6.94
N ALA A 117 -1.37 -8.08 -6.66
CA ALA A 117 -2.12 -7.25 -7.61
C ALA A 117 -1.44 -5.92 -7.88
N MET A 118 -0.93 -5.26 -6.84
CA MET A 118 -0.23 -3.99 -7.00
C MET A 118 1.08 -4.15 -7.76
N CYS A 119 1.82 -5.22 -7.50
CA CYS A 119 3.05 -5.52 -8.22
C CYS A 119 2.78 -5.82 -9.70
N ASP A 120 1.74 -6.60 -10.00
CA ASP A 120 1.35 -6.89 -11.38
C ASP A 120 0.99 -5.58 -12.11
N TRP A 121 0.24 -4.70 -11.45
CA TRP A 121 -0.09 -3.40 -12.02
C TRP A 121 1.16 -2.56 -12.28
N ALA A 122 2.05 -2.46 -11.28
CA ALA A 122 3.25 -1.63 -11.38
C ALA A 122 4.20 -2.14 -12.48
N LEU A 123 4.42 -3.45 -12.54
CA LEU A 123 5.31 -4.05 -13.55
C LEU A 123 4.76 -3.90 -14.99
N ALA A 124 3.47 -3.65 -15.14
CA ALA A 124 2.87 -3.36 -16.44
C ALA A 124 3.13 -1.92 -16.91
N GLN A 125 3.64 -1.04 -16.04
CA GLN A 125 3.97 0.34 -16.42
C GLN A 125 5.33 0.37 -17.13
N GLU A 126 5.44 1.23 -18.16
CA GLU A 126 6.64 1.30 -19.00
C GLU A 126 7.91 1.68 -18.24
N ASN A 127 7.77 2.44 -17.15
CA ASN A 127 8.89 2.98 -16.39
C ASN A 127 9.22 2.17 -15.13
N VAL A 128 8.69 0.95 -15.00
CA VAL A 128 8.95 0.06 -13.87
C VAL A 128 9.59 -1.24 -14.37
N ALA A 129 10.82 -1.50 -13.93
CA ALA A 129 11.53 -2.75 -14.19
C ALA A 129 11.55 -3.65 -12.95
N HIS A 130 11.63 -3.06 -11.76
CA HIS A 130 11.73 -3.80 -10.51
C HIS A 130 10.93 -3.11 -9.39
N ILE A 131 10.49 -3.92 -8.44
CA ILE A 131 9.82 -3.44 -7.23
C ILE A 131 10.67 -3.83 -6.03
N LEU A 132 10.88 -2.87 -5.14
CA LEU A 132 11.66 -3.06 -3.91
C LEU A 132 10.72 -3.06 -2.71
N ALA A 133 11.12 -3.78 -1.67
CA ALA A 133 10.44 -3.72 -0.37
C ALA A 133 11.46 -3.91 0.74
N GLU A 134 11.24 -3.25 1.87
CA GLU A 134 12.11 -3.34 3.03
C GLU A 134 11.37 -4.03 4.18
N THR A 135 12.05 -4.94 4.88
CA THR A 135 11.52 -5.56 6.10
C THR A 135 12.53 -5.47 7.22
N GLU A 136 12.03 -5.53 8.46
CA GLU A 136 12.88 -5.79 9.61
C GLU A 136 13.51 -7.18 9.51
N ARG A 137 14.64 -7.39 10.17
CA ARG A 137 15.34 -8.69 10.14
C ARG A 137 14.52 -9.80 10.79
N ASP A 138 13.66 -9.43 11.74
CA ASP A 138 12.74 -10.33 12.44
C ASP A 138 11.28 -10.18 11.97
N GLY A 139 11.07 -9.48 10.88
CA GLY A 139 9.74 -9.27 10.27
C GLY A 139 9.27 -10.48 9.47
N TRP A 140 9.14 -11.64 10.13
CA TRP A 140 8.87 -12.92 9.48
C TRP A 140 7.59 -12.92 8.64
N ALA A 141 6.53 -12.31 9.15
CA ALA A 141 5.25 -12.27 8.43
C ALA A 141 5.37 -11.51 7.11
N SER A 142 5.99 -10.33 7.13
CA SER A 142 6.22 -9.51 5.94
C SER A 142 7.15 -10.21 4.94
N GLN A 143 8.20 -10.85 5.43
CA GLN A 143 9.13 -11.61 4.59
C GLN A 143 8.42 -12.74 3.83
N ARG A 144 7.51 -13.46 4.50
CA ARG A 144 6.71 -14.51 3.86
C ARG A 144 5.80 -13.99 2.78
N ILE A 145 5.17 -12.83 3.03
CA ILE A 145 4.31 -12.17 2.03
C ILE A 145 5.14 -11.89 0.76
N LEU A 146 6.30 -11.29 0.92
CA LEU A 146 7.17 -10.95 -0.20
C LEU A 146 7.66 -12.20 -0.94
N GLN A 147 8.06 -13.23 -0.21
CA GLN A 147 8.50 -14.49 -0.82
C GLN A 147 7.37 -15.14 -1.64
N ARG A 148 6.14 -15.14 -1.12
CA ARG A 148 4.97 -15.66 -1.83
C ARG A 148 4.64 -14.87 -3.10
N CYS A 149 4.98 -13.57 -3.11
CA CYS A 149 4.79 -12.71 -4.29
C CYS A 149 5.98 -12.77 -5.26
N GLY A 150 6.99 -13.60 -5.00
CA GLY A 150 8.12 -13.80 -5.89
C GLY A 150 9.33 -12.93 -5.61
N PHE A 151 9.30 -12.11 -4.57
CA PHE A 151 10.45 -11.29 -4.17
C PHE A 151 11.58 -12.18 -3.67
N ARG A 152 12.81 -11.74 -3.95
CA ARG A 152 14.03 -12.37 -3.45
C ARG A 152 14.82 -11.38 -2.61
N GLU A 153 15.53 -11.87 -1.61
CA GLU A 153 16.42 -11.04 -0.81
C GLU A 153 17.51 -10.46 -1.71
N ASP A 154 17.69 -9.13 -1.63
CA ASP A 154 18.67 -8.40 -2.45
C ASP A 154 19.86 -7.92 -1.62
N LYS A 155 19.58 -7.31 -0.45
CA LYS A 155 20.60 -6.79 0.45
C LYS A 155 20.20 -7.04 1.89
N ARG A 156 21.18 -7.30 2.76
CA ARG A 156 20.96 -7.48 4.19
C ARG A 156 21.94 -6.60 4.98
N GLY A 157 21.39 -5.74 5.82
CA GLY A 157 22.12 -4.87 6.73
C GLY A 157 21.34 -4.77 8.03
N GLU A 158 21.05 -3.57 8.51
CA GLU A 158 20.16 -3.36 9.66
C GLU A 158 18.74 -3.86 9.36
N THR A 159 18.34 -3.74 8.09
CA THR A 159 17.09 -4.27 7.56
C THR A 159 17.39 -5.17 6.38
N ILE A 160 16.36 -5.82 5.84
CA ILE A 160 16.49 -6.64 4.62
C ILE A 160 15.76 -5.93 3.49
N TRP A 161 16.44 -5.77 2.37
CA TRP A 161 15.83 -5.29 1.12
C TRP A 161 15.51 -6.47 0.21
N TRP A 162 14.33 -6.42 -0.35
CA TRP A 162 13.77 -7.44 -1.25
C TRP A 162 13.53 -6.84 -2.61
N LYS A 163 13.65 -7.65 -3.64
CA LYS A 163 13.48 -7.22 -5.03
C LYS A 163 12.68 -8.23 -5.84
N LEU A 164 11.75 -7.71 -6.61
CA LEU A 164 10.94 -8.45 -7.58
C LEU A 164 11.32 -8.06 -8.99
#